data_fa7f21e6cd60d37488fa5a8507c47512
#
_entry.id   fa7f21e6cd60d37488fa5a8507c47512
#
_cell.length_a   1.000
_cell.length_b   1.000
_cell.length_c   1.000
_cell.angle_alpha   90.00
_cell.angle_beta   90.00
_cell.angle_gamma   90.00
#
_symmetry.space_group_name_H-M   'P 1'
#
loop_
_entity.id
_entity.type
_entity.pdbx_description
1 polymer ?
#
loop_
_entity_poly.entity_id
_entity_poly.type
_entity_poly.pdbx_seq_one_letter_code
_entity_poly.pdbx_strand_id
1 'polypeptide(L)'
;KNIVFLPPNFYFITMNITRENIDTLNAVVKIDITKSDYSENVEKILTNYRKTANIPGFRKGQVPMGLVKKQYGKSVLADEVNKTLQEALGKYLTDEKLDVLGNPLPIAKDDLDWEGDDFSFEFEIGLSPTFEIKLKAKKALTKYTITADKKMIDDQLINIQKQYGK
;
A
#
# COMPACT_ATOMS: atom_id res chain seq x y z
N LYS A 1 13.24 36.25 -7.02
CA LYS A 1 13.89 34.97 -7.38
C LYS A 1 14.07 34.16 -6.11
N ASN A 2 13.11 33.33 -5.79
CA ASN A 2 13.19 32.40 -4.64
C ASN A 2 13.96 31.17 -5.12
N ILE A 3 15.17 31.02 -4.62
CA ILE A 3 15.96 29.78 -4.79
C ILE A 3 15.42 28.81 -3.73
N VAL A 4 14.66 27.81 -4.17
CA VAL A 4 14.27 26.67 -3.32
C VAL A 4 15.50 25.79 -3.17
N PHE A 5 16.07 25.78 -1.96
CA PHE A 5 17.11 24.83 -1.60
C PHE A 5 16.47 23.44 -1.47
N LEU A 6 16.67 22.59 -2.45
CA LEU A 6 16.33 21.16 -2.38
C LEU A 6 17.37 20.47 -1.50
N PRO A 7 16.98 19.63 -0.52
CA PRO A 7 17.93 18.88 0.30
C PRO A 7 18.69 17.85 -0.57
N PRO A 8 19.99 17.59 -0.28
CA PRO A 8 20.88 16.83 -1.15
C PRO A 8 20.74 15.30 -1.02
N ASN A 9 19.52 14.75 -0.95
CA ASN A 9 19.33 13.28 -0.93
C ASN A 9 17.95 12.85 -1.42
N PHE A 10 17.43 13.54 -2.43
CA PHE A 10 16.31 12.98 -3.19
C PHE A 10 16.90 12.15 -4.35
N TYR A 11 17.21 10.89 -4.09
CA TYR A 11 17.23 9.90 -5.15
C TYR A 11 15.81 9.82 -5.69
N PHE A 12 15.54 10.56 -6.75
CA PHE A 12 14.40 10.30 -7.61
C PHE A 12 14.64 8.90 -8.21
N ILE A 13 14.06 7.89 -7.62
CA ILE A 13 13.81 6.63 -8.30
C ILE A 13 12.78 7.03 -9.38
N THR A 14 13.27 7.34 -10.56
CA THR A 14 12.44 7.65 -11.73
C THR A 14 11.99 6.34 -12.38
N MET A 15 11.38 5.44 -11.59
CA MET A 15 10.68 4.31 -12.16
C MET A 15 9.51 4.84 -12.99
N ASN A 16 9.40 4.32 -14.21
CA ASN A 16 8.28 4.68 -15.06
C ASN A 16 7.05 3.90 -14.62
N ILE A 17 6.15 4.58 -13.91
CA ILE A 17 4.87 4.00 -13.47
C ILE A 17 3.76 4.63 -14.30
N THR A 18 3.01 3.82 -15.00
CA THR A 18 1.86 4.25 -15.80
C THR A 18 0.60 3.57 -15.29
N ARG A 19 -0.51 4.32 -15.28
CA ARG A 19 -1.81 3.79 -14.90
C ARG A 19 -2.79 3.91 -16.08
N GLU A 20 -3.46 2.82 -16.37
CA GLU A 20 -4.53 2.75 -17.34
C GLU A 20 -5.83 2.37 -16.61
N ASN A 21 -6.84 3.24 -16.68
CA ASN A 21 -8.15 2.95 -16.10
C ASN A 21 -8.94 2.11 -17.10
N ILE A 22 -9.35 0.90 -16.70
CA ILE A 22 -10.22 0.03 -17.51
C ILE A 22 -11.65 0.54 -17.40
N ASP A 23 -12.07 0.85 -16.17
CA ASP A 23 -13.38 1.42 -15.86
C ASP A 23 -13.31 2.33 -14.63
N THR A 24 -14.46 2.69 -14.03
CA THR A 24 -14.54 3.57 -12.86
C THR A 24 -14.03 2.94 -11.58
N LEU A 25 -13.94 1.61 -11.51
CA LEU A 25 -13.59 0.83 -10.32
C LEU A 25 -12.35 -0.03 -10.53
N ASN A 26 -11.88 -0.20 -11.76
CA ASN A 26 -10.73 -1.05 -12.07
C ASN A 26 -9.70 -0.30 -12.89
N ALA A 27 -8.45 -0.47 -12.52
CA ALA A 27 -7.31 0.09 -13.25
C ALA A 27 -6.16 -0.91 -13.30
N VAL A 28 -5.31 -0.77 -14.31
CA VAL A 28 -4.04 -1.49 -14.42
C VAL A 28 -2.90 -0.51 -14.18
N VAL A 29 -2.00 -0.88 -13.29
CA VAL A 29 -0.75 -0.15 -13.04
C VAL A 29 0.38 -0.95 -13.65
N LYS A 30 1.09 -0.33 -14.58
CA LYS A 30 2.30 -0.87 -15.19
C LYS A 30 3.51 -0.21 -14.57
N ILE A 31 4.48 -1.01 -14.14
CA ILE A 31 5.73 -0.58 -13.52
C ILE A 31 6.88 -1.13 -14.35
N ASP A 32 7.68 -0.22 -14.89
CA ASP A 32 8.89 -0.58 -15.63
C ASP A 32 10.10 -0.35 -14.72
N ILE A 33 10.85 -1.42 -14.45
CA ILE A 33 12.06 -1.43 -13.62
C ILE A 33 13.25 -1.57 -14.52
N THR A 34 14.21 -0.65 -14.42
CA THR A 34 15.46 -0.66 -15.18
C THR A 34 16.60 -1.22 -14.34
N LYS A 35 17.68 -1.65 -15.00
CA LYS A 35 18.88 -2.17 -14.33
C LYS A 35 19.46 -1.21 -13.29
N SER A 36 19.34 0.11 -13.51
CA SER A 36 19.83 1.13 -12.57
C SER A 36 19.12 1.10 -11.21
N ASP A 37 17.88 0.61 -11.18
CA ASP A 37 17.04 0.66 -9.97
C ASP A 37 17.39 -0.43 -8.95
N TYR A 38 17.95 -1.56 -9.39
CA TYR A 38 18.26 -2.71 -8.53
C TYR A 38 19.74 -3.14 -8.50
N SER A 39 20.56 -2.77 -9.52
CA SER A 39 21.89 -3.33 -9.70
C SER A 39 22.81 -3.09 -8.50
N GLU A 40 22.79 -1.89 -7.92
CA GLU A 40 23.63 -1.54 -6.77
C GLU A 40 23.28 -2.40 -5.54
N ASN A 41 21.99 -2.62 -5.29
CA ASN A 41 21.52 -3.45 -4.17
C ASN A 41 21.87 -4.92 -4.39
N VAL A 42 21.66 -5.43 -5.59
CA VAL A 42 22.05 -6.80 -5.95
C VAL A 42 23.55 -7.03 -5.73
N GLU A 43 24.41 -6.09 -6.12
CA GLU A 43 25.84 -6.19 -5.90
C GLU A 43 26.23 -6.15 -4.42
N LYS A 44 25.59 -5.30 -3.62
CA LYS A 44 25.75 -5.26 -2.16
C LYS A 44 25.39 -6.59 -1.53
N ILE A 45 24.24 -7.16 -1.89
CA ILE A 45 23.74 -8.43 -1.38
C ILE A 45 24.69 -9.58 -1.77
N LEU A 46 25.09 -9.67 -3.03
CA LEU A 46 26.03 -10.69 -3.49
C LEU A 46 27.40 -10.57 -2.82
N THR A 47 27.86 -9.34 -2.53
CA THR A 47 29.09 -9.13 -1.77
C THR A 47 28.96 -9.63 -0.33
N ASN A 48 27.79 -9.47 0.31
CA ASN A 48 27.54 -10.04 1.62
C ASN A 48 27.45 -11.56 1.58
N TYR A 49 26.77 -12.12 0.58
CA TYR A 49 26.76 -13.59 0.36
C TYR A 49 28.16 -14.13 0.20
N ARG A 50 29.05 -13.46 -0.55
CA ARG A 50 30.47 -13.87 -0.69
C ARG A 50 31.16 -14.05 0.65
N LYS A 51 30.87 -13.18 1.63
CA LYS A 51 31.49 -13.24 2.97
C LYS A 51 30.98 -14.41 3.81
N THR A 52 29.74 -14.81 3.62
CA THR A 52 29.04 -15.80 4.45
C THR A 52 28.90 -17.16 3.79
N ALA A 53 28.89 -17.22 2.45
CA ALA A 53 28.70 -18.43 1.70
C ALA A 53 29.75 -19.50 2.02
N ASN A 54 29.26 -20.72 2.23
CA ASN A 54 30.07 -21.92 2.40
C ASN A 54 30.01 -22.76 1.12
N ILE A 55 30.98 -22.58 0.25
CA ILE A 55 31.07 -23.33 -1.03
C ILE A 55 32.20 -24.34 -0.91
N PRO A 56 31.95 -25.64 -1.19
CA PRO A 56 32.97 -26.66 -1.16
C PRO A 56 34.19 -26.27 -2.01
N GLY A 57 35.38 -26.44 -1.45
CA GLY A 57 36.63 -26.08 -2.10
C GLY A 57 37.10 -24.64 -1.90
N PHE A 58 36.34 -23.81 -1.24
CA PHE A 58 36.73 -22.42 -0.95
C PHE A 58 36.61 -22.06 0.53
N ARG A 59 37.59 -21.32 1.04
CA ARG A 59 37.51 -20.75 2.38
C ARG A 59 36.45 -19.63 2.43
N LYS A 60 35.67 -19.52 3.50
CA LYS A 60 34.70 -18.46 3.73
C LYS A 60 35.32 -17.09 3.45
N GLY A 61 34.63 -16.27 2.67
CA GLY A 61 35.07 -14.92 2.28
C GLY A 61 36.06 -14.89 1.11
N GLN A 62 36.60 -16.01 0.65
CA GLN A 62 37.55 -16.09 -0.46
C GLN A 62 36.95 -16.70 -1.74
N VAL A 63 35.62 -16.83 -1.77
CA VAL A 63 34.91 -17.31 -2.95
C VAL A 63 34.99 -16.28 -4.09
N PRO A 64 35.34 -16.69 -5.33
CA PRO A 64 35.31 -15.80 -6.48
C PRO A 64 33.89 -15.27 -6.72
N MET A 65 33.75 -13.94 -6.99
CA MET A 65 32.44 -13.31 -7.19
C MET A 65 31.67 -13.93 -8.36
N GLY A 66 32.37 -14.36 -9.43
CA GLY A 66 31.74 -15.03 -10.57
C GLY A 66 31.00 -16.31 -10.18
N LEU A 67 31.53 -17.08 -9.22
CA LEU A 67 30.89 -18.29 -8.74
C LEU A 67 29.65 -17.96 -7.87
N VAL A 68 29.77 -16.92 -7.02
CA VAL A 68 28.64 -16.42 -6.22
C VAL A 68 27.50 -15.92 -7.12
N LYS A 69 27.83 -15.13 -8.15
CA LYS A 69 26.86 -14.65 -9.14
C LYS A 69 26.19 -15.81 -9.88
N LYS A 70 26.93 -16.83 -10.27
CA LYS A 70 26.39 -18.01 -10.97
C LYS A 70 25.43 -18.79 -10.09
N GLN A 71 25.72 -18.94 -8.80
CA GLN A 71 24.95 -19.80 -7.88
C GLN A 71 23.76 -19.07 -7.26
N TYR A 72 23.92 -17.79 -6.89
CA TYR A 72 22.92 -17.02 -6.15
C TYR A 72 22.35 -15.83 -6.93
N GLY A 73 22.96 -15.47 -8.07
CA GLY A 73 22.63 -14.26 -8.81
C GLY A 73 21.16 -14.17 -9.22
N LYS A 74 20.60 -15.26 -9.80
CA LYS A 74 19.20 -15.28 -10.26
C LYS A 74 18.21 -15.14 -9.08
N SER A 75 18.45 -15.82 -7.97
CA SER A 75 17.58 -15.70 -6.78
C SER A 75 17.65 -14.30 -6.17
N VAL A 76 18.86 -13.76 -5.99
CA VAL A 76 19.06 -12.42 -5.42
C VAL A 76 18.46 -11.35 -6.32
N LEU A 77 18.57 -11.51 -7.65
CA LEU A 77 17.96 -10.62 -8.62
C LEU A 77 16.43 -10.62 -8.48
N ALA A 78 15.81 -11.81 -8.46
CA ALA A 78 14.37 -11.95 -8.34
C ALA A 78 13.85 -11.37 -7.02
N ASP A 79 14.54 -11.63 -5.91
CA ASP A 79 14.17 -11.10 -4.59
C ASP A 79 14.26 -9.58 -4.55
N GLU A 80 15.34 -8.98 -5.11
CA GLU A 80 15.52 -7.53 -5.09
C GLU A 80 14.55 -6.82 -6.05
N VAL A 81 14.30 -7.39 -7.23
CA VAL A 81 13.29 -6.87 -8.17
C VAL A 81 11.91 -6.89 -7.53
N ASN A 82 11.52 -7.99 -6.88
CA ASN A 82 10.23 -8.07 -6.17
C ASN A 82 10.12 -7.04 -5.04
N LYS A 83 11.19 -6.85 -4.27
CA LYS A 83 11.22 -5.86 -3.19
C LYS A 83 11.07 -4.45 -3.74
N THR A 84 11.87 -4.10 -4.75
CA THR A 84 11.83 -2.80 -5.42
C THR A 84 10.45 -2.52 -6.01
N LEU A 85 9.82 -3.54 -6.60
CA LEU A 85 8.46 -3.50 -7.16
C LEU A 85 7.41 -3.19 -6.09
N GLN A 86 7.47 -3.87 -4.95
CA GLN A 86 6.52 -3.65 -3.84
C GLN A 86 6.69 -2.24 -3.23
N GLU A 87 7.94 -1.79 -3.07
CA GLU A 87 8.23 -0.44 -2.56
C GLU A 87 7.71 0.63 -3.54
N ALA A 88 7.93 0.46 -4.85
CA ALA A 88 7.47 1.38 -5.88
C ALA A 88 5.94 1.45 -5.94
N LEU A 89 5.28 0.29 -5.93
CA LEU A 89 3.82 0.21 -5.97
C LEU A 89 3.19 0.83 -4.72
N GLY A 90 3.71 0.50 -3.53
CA GLY A 90 3.22 1.06 -2.27
C GLY A 90 3.37 2.57 -2.20
N LYS A 91 4.53 3.08 -2.65
CA LYS A 91 4.78 4.52 -2.74
C LYS A 91 3.83 5.20 -3.73
N TYR A 92 3.66 4.64 -4.91
CA TYR A 92 2.76 5.17 -5.94
C TYR A 92 1.31 5.28 -5.43
N LEU A 93 0.78 4.22 -4.80
CA LEU A 93 -0.57 4.22 -4.23
C LEU A 93 -0.75 5.29 -3.15
N THR A 94 0.30 5.54 -2.35
CA THR A 94 0.28 6.55 -1.28
C THR A 94 0.38 7.97 -1.84
N ASP A 95 1.27 8.20 -2.80
CA ASP A 95 1.52 9.52 -3.39
C ASP A 95 0.30 9.99 -4.21
N GLU A 96 -0.32 9.09 -4.96
CA GLU A 96 -1.56 9.35 -5.72
C GLU A 96 -2.83 9.32 -4.85
N LYS A 97 -2.70 9.00 -3.56
CA LYS A 97 -3.83 8.88 -2.60
C LYS A 97 -4.97 8.00 -3.14
N LEU A 98 -4.59 6.88 -3.73
CA LEU A 98 -5.55 5.93 -4.28
C LEU A 98 -6.10 5.03 -3.17
N ASP A 99 -7.41 5.10 -2.95
CA ASP A 99 -8.10 4.17 -2.08
C ASP A 99 -8.34 2.85 -2.84
N VAL A 100 -7.46 1.88 -2.62
CA VAL A 100 -7.49 0.58 -3.29
C VAL A 100 -8.27 -0.41 -2.44
N LEU A 101 -9.19 -1.15 -3.06
CA LEU A 101 -9.94 -2.24 -2.45
C LEU A 101 -9.17 -3.55 -2.60
N GLY A 102 -8.64 -4.03 -1.48
CA GLY A 102 -7.85 -5.28 -1.47
C GLY A 102 -6.39 -5.08 -1.89
N ASN A 103 -5.72 -6.19 -2.19
CA ASN A 103 -4.34 -6.18 -2.64
C ASN A 103 -4.27 -6.11 -4.17
N PRO A 104 -3.31 -5.37 -4.73
CA PRO A 104 -3.03 -5.41 -6.16
C PRO A 104 -2.74 -6.83 -6.64
N LEU A 105 -3.37 -7.24 -7.74
CA LEU A 105 -3.21 -8.57 -8.32
C LEU A 105 -2.20 -8.51 -9.46
N PRO A 106 -1.09 -9.27 -9.40
CA PRO A 106 -0.13 -9.32 -10.49
C PRO A 106 -0.75 -10.03 -11.70
N ILE A 107 -0.64 -9.41 -12.87
CA ILE A 107 -0.99 -10.04 -14.13
C ILE A 107 0.21 -10.88 -14.56
N ALA A 108 0.04 -12.21 -14.53
CA ALA A 108 1.09 -13.11 -14.96
C ALA A 108 1.38 -12.92 -16.46
N LYS A 109 2.63 -12.60 -16.78
CA LYS A 109 3.15 -12.68 -18.14
C LYS A 109 3.98 -13.95 -18.24
N ASP A 110 3.59 -14.86 -19.13
CA ASP A 110 4.25 -16.14 -19.32
C ASP A 110 5.70 -16.01 -19.83
N ASP A 111 6.07 -14.85 -20.39
CA ASP A 111 7.37 -14.57 -21.00
C ASP A 111 8.24 -13.59 -20.19
N LEU A 112 8.32 -13.76 -18.88
CA LEU A 112 9.24 -12.92 -18.07
C LEU A 112 10.68 -13.41 -18.30
N ASP A 113 11.41 -12.71 -19.17
CA ASP A 113 12.82 -13.00 -19.43
C ASP A 113 13.71 -12.46 -18.29
N TRP A 114 14.09 -13.37 -17.38
CA TRP A 114 15.01 -13.07 -16.29
C TRP A 114 16.49 -12.91 -16.73
N GLU A 115 16.77 -13.04 -18.01
CA GLU A 115 18.11 -12.78 -18.58
C GLU A 115 18.24 -11.35 -19.11
N GLY A 116 17.10 -10.63 -19.22
CA GLY A 116 17.07 -9.22 -19.56
C GLY A 116 17.53 -8.32 -18.42
N ASP A 117 17.83 -7.06 -18.78
CA ASP A 117 18.24 -6.03 -17.81
C ASP A 117 17.05 -5.18 -17.32
N ASP A 118 15.93 -5.17 -18.07
CA ASP A 118 14.75 -4.36 -17.80
C ASP A 118 13.52 -5.27 -17.63
N PHE A 119 12.69 -4.96 -16.64
CA PHE A 119 11.51 -5.74 -16.30
C PHE A 119 10.26 -4.87 -16.32
N SER A 120 9.16 -5.40 -16.86
CA SER A 120 7.85 -4.74 -16.89
C SER A 120 6.81 -5.60 -16.20
N PHE A 121 6.19 -5.06 -15.16
CA PHE A 121 5.15 -5.74 -14.39
C PHE A 121 3.83 -4.97 -14.49
N GLU A 122 2.73 -5.71 -14.53
CA GLU A 122 1.39 -5.15 -14.57
C GLU A 122 0.59 -5.67 -13.38
N PHE A 123 -0.14 -4.75 -12.74
CA PHE A 123 -1.00 -5.05 -11.58
C PHE A 123 -2.40 -4.55 -11.83
N GLU A 124 -3.38 -5.41 -11.64
CA GLU A 124 -4.77 -5.02 -11.58
C GLU A 124 -5.11 -4.53 -10.17
N ILE A 125 -5.71 -3.34 -10.08
CA ILE A 125 -6.15 -2.72 -8.83
C ILE A 125 -7.63 -2.40 -8.89
N GLY A 126 -8.34 -2.72 -7.79
CA GLY A 126 -9.71 -2.27 -7.56
C GLY A 126 -9.70 -0.91 -6.86
N LEU A 127 -10.43 0.06 -7.38
CA LEU A 127 -10.55 1.40 -6.82
C LEU A 127 -11.81 1.51 -5.96
N SER A 128 -11.73 2.26 -4.87
CA SER A 128 -12.89 2.57 -4.05
C SER A 128 -13.85 3.51 -4.78
N PRO A 129 -15.15 3.22 -4.81
CA PRO A 129 -16.12 4.12 -5.42
C PRO A 129 -16.23 5.43 -4.63
N THR A 130 -16.23 6.55 -5.32
CA THR A 130 -16.56 7.85 -4.73
C THR A 130 -18.06 8.05 -4.74
N PHE A 131 -18.65 8.33 -3.57
CA PHE A 131 -20.08 8.59 -3.46
C PHE A 131 -20.35 9.79 -2.56
N GLU A 132 -21.38 10.55 -2.92
CA GLU A 132 -21.86 11.65 -2.09
C GLU A 132 -22.98 11.16 -1.18
N ILE A 133 -22.81 11.29 0.12
CA ILE A 133 -23.83 10.97 1.10
C ILE A 133 -24.80 12.15 1.22
N LYS A 134 -26.04 11.98 0.76
CA LYS A 134 -27.12 12.95 0.96
C LYS A 134 -27.80 12.68 2.31
N LEU A 135 -27.32 13.32 3.37
CA LEU A 135 -27.85 13.17 4.72
C LEU A 135 -29.25 13.80 4.95
N LYS A 136 -29.77 14.50 3.95
CA LYS A 136 -31.12 15.08 4.04
C LYS A 136 -32.16 13.98 3.89
N ALA A 137 -32.75 13.56 4.99
CA ALA A 137 -33.91 12.65 4.95
C ALA A 137 -35.09 13.33 4.25
N LYS A 138 -35.79 12.61 3.35
CA LYS A 138 -37.01 13.09 2.69
C LYS A 138 -38.16 13.28 3.68
N LYS A 139 -38.13 12.60 4.82
CA LYS A 139 -39.11 12.75 5.93
C LYS A 139 -38.36 13.21 7.17
N ALA A 140 -38.86 14.27 7.79
CA ALA A 140 -38.37 14.71 9.10
C ALA A 140 -38.64 13.60 10.13
N LEU A 141 -37.64 13.27 10.93
CA LEU A 141 -37.83 12.40 12.09
C LEU A 141 -38.53 13.19 13.18
N THR A 142 -39.65 12.65 13.68
CA THR A 142 -40.39 13.27 14.78
C THR A 142 -39.61 13.04 16.07
N LYS A 143 -39.12 14.10 16.68
CA LYS A 143 -38.53 14.04 18.03
C LYS A 143 -39.65 14.28 19.03
N TYR A 144 -39.94 13.29 19.83
CA TYR A 144 -40.88 13.44 20.95
C TYR A 144 -40.16 14.00 22.16
N THR A 145 -40.74 15.03 22.75
CA THR A 145 -40.32 15.57 24.06
C THR A 145 -41.37 15.15 25.07
N ILE A 146 -40.96 14.38 26.05
CA ILE A 146 -41.86 13.95 27.13
C ILE A 146 -41.93 15.07 28.16
N THR A 147 -43.09 15.64 28.37
CA THR A 147 -43.34 16.64 29.41
C THR A 147 -44.44 16.11 30.34
N ALA A 148 -44.24 16.29 31.65
CA ALA A 148 -45.31 15.99 32.62
C ALA A 148 -46.39 17.06 32.50
N ASP A 149 -47.62 16.64 32.29
CA ASP A 149 -48.77 17.55 32.36
C ASP A 149 -49.21 17.78 33.82
N LYS A 150 -50.06 18.79 34.03
CA LYS A 150 -50.50 19.14 35.36
C LYS A 150 -51.26 17.98 36.06
N LYS A 151 -52.05 17.22 35.30
CA LYS A 151 -52.77 16.07 35.83
C LYS A 151 -51.85 15.00 36.35
N MET A 152 -50.78 14.66 35.60
CA MET A 152 -49.80 13.69 36.06
C MET A 152 -49.08 14.13 37.34
N ILE A 153 -48.79 15.43 37.45
CA ILE A 153 -48.18 16.01 38.65
C ILE A 153 -49.14 15.91 39.84
N ASP A 154 -50.41 16.33 39.67
CA ASP A 154 -51.44 16.27 40.71
C ASP A 154 -51.71 14.84 41.17
N ASP A 155 -51.87 13.90 40.25
CA ASP A 155 -52.02 12.48 40.54
C ASP A 155 -50.85 11.92 41.35
N GLN A 156 -49.63 12.29 40.97
CA GLN A 156 -48.45 11.87 41.72
C GLN A 156 -48.36 12.50 43.12
N LEU A 157 -48.76 13.75 43.28
CA LEU A 157 -48.83 14.39 44.58
C LEU A 157 -49.89 13.69 45.49
N ILE A 158 -51.04 13.33 44.94
CA ILE A 158 -52.08 12.60 45.69
C ILE A 158 -51.54 11.21 46.11
N ASN A 159 -50.81 10.53 45.24
CA ASN A 159 -50.17 9.23 45.57
C ASN A 159 -49.16 9.37 46.70
N ILE A 160 -48.29 10.40 46.64
CA ILE A 160 -47.34 10.70 47.70
C ILE A 160 -48.04 11.04 49.02
N GLN A 161 -49.11 11.82 48.98
CA GLN A 161 -49.91 12.15 50.17
C GLN A 161 -50.55 10.91 50.82
N LYS A 162 -51.08 10.00 49.99
CA LYS A 162 -51.63 8.73 50.48
C LYS A 162 -50.56 7.84 51.10
N GLN A 163 -49.34 7.86 50.58
CA GLN A 163 -48.27 6.99 51.01
C GLN A 163 -47.56 7.51 52.28
N TYR A 164 -47.43 8.81 52.43
CA TYR A 164 -46.64 9.44 53.49
C TYR A 164 -47.45 10.43 54.36
N GLY A 165 -48.71 10.75 53.99
CA GLY A 165 -49.60 11.59 54.77
C GLY A 165 -50.10 10.85 56.02
N LYS A 166 -50.03 11.55 57.16
CA LYS A 166 -50.68 11.11 58.41
C LYS A 166 -52.12 11.53 58.41
#